data_4d6e61d9d89a09b6a7e44674d22bd97f
#
_entry.id   4d6e61d9d89a09b6a7e44674d22bd97f
#
_cell.length_a   1.000
_cell.length_b   1.000
_cell.length_c   1.000
_cell.angle_alpha   90.00
_cell.angle_beta   90.00
_cell.angle_gamma   90.00
#
_symmetry.space_group_name_H-M   'P 1'
#
loop_
_entity.id
_entity.type
_entity.pdbx_description
1 polymer ?
#
loop_
_entity_poly.entity_id
_entity_poly.type
_entity_poly.pdbx_seq_one_letter_code
_entity_poly.pdbx_strand_id
1 'polypeptide(L)'
;MDPTNGKLNRKTFALIMQRVRDEMSRTTKLDAFIFTDLVEFEVAFSEGLKHVARWDGVTRTPSLQGPGEGVSSEFDWNMLAAVVSLQVTIYDMDLKPLFSGRGGLDATDAIDTRSSKGRYVRRRNILENDSNVLEGIRLAFYPFIKTDDWPGNP
;
A
#
# COMPACT_ATOMS: atom_id res chain seq x y z
N MET A 1 -3.54 -18.09 4.38
CA MET A 1 -3.31 -17.62 5.76
C MET A 1 -3.62 -18.73 6.73
N ASP A 2 -2.91 -18.80 7.84
CA ASP A 2 -3.23 -19.70 8.93
C ASP A 2 -4.50 -19.16 9.62
N PRO A 3 -5.60 -19.93 9.66
CA PRO A 3 -6.87 -19.46 10.22
C PRO A 3 -6.81 -19.21 11.73
N THR A 4 -5.78 -19.70 12.42
CA THR A 4 -5.64 -19.58 13.88
C THR A 4 -4.95 -18.30 14.33
N ASN A 5 -4.09 -17.71 13.48
CA ASN A 5 -3.27 -16.55 13.87
C ASN A 5 -3.16 -15.47 12.77
N GLY A 6 -3.85 -15.61 11.66
CA GLY A 6 -3.85 -14.67 10.54
C GLY A 6 -2.50 -14.51 9.81
N LYS A 7 -1.47 -15.28 10.19
CA LYS A 7 -0.13 -15.19 9.60
C LYS A 7 -0.02 -16.05 8.35
N LEU A 8 0.84 -15.63 7.45
CA LEU A 8 1.16 -16.42 6.26
C LEU A 8 1.83 -17.74 6.68
N ASN A 9 1.21 -18.87 6.35
CA ASN A 9 1.84 -20.16 6.51
C ASN A 9 2.90 -20.32 5.40
N ARG A 10 4.16 -20.10 5.75
CA ARG A 10 5.30 -20.13 4.81
C ARG A 10 5.43 -21.47 4.07
N LYS A 11 5.14 -22.59 4.73
CA LYS A 11 5.19 -23.91 4.11
C LYS A 11 4.11 -24.08 3.04
N THR A 12 2.88 -23.73 3.39
CA THR A 12 1.75 -23.77 2.45
C THR A 12 1.97 -22.81 1.29
N PHE A 13 2.47 -21.60 1.54
CA PHE A 13 2.82 -20.64 0.50
C PHE A 13 3.89 -21.21 -0.45
N ALA A 14 4.98 -21.76 0.07
CA ALA A 14 6.03 -22.36 -0.75
C ALA A 14 5.49 -23.51 -1.63
N LEU A 15 4.63 -24.37 -1.10
CA LEU A 15 4.01 -25.45 -1.87
C LEU A 15 3.09 -24.93 -2.99
N ILE A 16 2.31 -23.89 -2.72
CA ILE A 16 1.45 -23.26 -3.74
C ILE A 16 2.33 -22.65 -4.83
N MET A 17 3.38 -21.92 -4.44
CA MET A 17 4.30 -21.30 -5.38
C MET A 17 5.00 -22.32 -6.28
N GLN A 18 5.44 -23.45 -5.73
CA GLN A 18 6.01 -24.54 -6.51
C GLN A 18 5.02 -25.09 -7.53
N ARG A 19 3.77 -25.32 -7.14
CA ARG A 19 2.73 -25.77 -8.06
C ARG A 19 2.45 -24.78 -9.17
N VAL A 20 2.33 -23.49 -8.85
CA VAL A 20 2.13 -22.42 -9.84
C VAL A 20 3.30 -22.40 -10.83
N ARG A 21 4.55 -22.43 -10.33
CA ARG A 21 5.74 -22.50 -11.17
C ARG A 21 5.70 -23.69 -12.11
N ASP A 22 5.46 -24.89 -11.56
CA ASP A 22 5.49 -26.13 -12.32
C ASP A 22 4.40 -26.15 -13.41
N GLU A 23 3.22 -25.62 -13.12
CA GLU A 23 2.13 -25.53 -14.08
C GLU A 23 2.43 -24.53 -15.20
N MET A 24 2.90 -23.33 -14.83
CA MET A 24 3.21 -22.28 -15.80
C MET A 24 4.42 -22.69 -16.69
N SER A 25 5.40 -23.35 -16.12
CA SER A 25 6.60 -23.81 -16.87
C SER A 25 6.29 -24.89 -17.93
N ARG A 26 5.15 -25.55 -17.85
CA ARG A 26 4.70 -26.51 -18.88
C ARG A 26 4.25 -25.83 -20.17
N THR A 27 3.74 -24.61 -20.07
CA THR A 27 3.11 -23.90 -21.18
C THR A 27 3.93 -22.72 -21.68
N THR A 28 4.81 -22.17 -20.83
CA THR A 28 5.56 -20.95 -21.12
C THR A 28 6.97 -21.03 -20.53
N LYS A 29 7.97 -20.59 -21.30
CA LYS A 29 9.31 -20.37 -20.76
C LYS A 29 9.29 -19.11 -19.90
N LEU A 30 9.58 -19.27 -18.62
CA LEU A 30 9.61 -18.19 -17.64
C LEU A 30 11.03 -17.99 -17.14
N ASP A 31 11.42 -16.74 -16.94
CA ASP A 31 12.69 -16.35 -16.33
C ASP A 31 12.53 -15.91 -14.85
N ALA A 32 11.35 -15.40 -14.51
CA ALA A 32 11.02 -14.93 -13.16
C ALA A 32 9.50 -14.88 -12.94
N PHE A 33 9.10 -14.74 -11.67
CA PHE A 33 7.73 -14.48 -11.24
C PHE A 33 7.62 -13.14 -10.57
N ILE A 34 6.60 -12.35 -10.92
CA ILE A 34 6.26 -11.11 -10.26
C ILE A 34 4.97 -11.33 -9.47
N PHE A 35 5.05 -11.08 -8.17
CA PHE A 35 3.90 -11.07 -7.27
C PHE A 35 3.63 -9.67 -6.78
N THR A 36 2.36 -9.30 -6.84
CA THR A 36 1.87 -8.03 -6.29
C THR A 36 0.91 -8.33 -5.15
N ASP A 37 1.02 -7.55 -4.07
CA ASP A 37 0.15 -7.65 -2.91
C ASP A 37 -0.23 -6.24 -2.43
N LEU A 38 -1.42 -6.09 -1.90
CA LEU A 38 -1.86 -4.88 -1.22
C LEU A 38 -1.68 -5.07 0.29
N VAL A 39 -0.81 -4.26 0.86
CA VAL A 39 -0.50 -4.31 2.29
C VAL A 39 -1.15 -3.12 2.98
N GLU A 40 -2.05 -3.41 3.90
CA GLU A 40 -2.71 -2.40 4.74
C GLU A 40 -2.00 -2.33 6.10
N PHE A 41 -1.82 -1.11 6.60
CA PHE A 41 -1.29 -0.82 7.92
C PHE A 41 -1.79 0.56 8.38
N GLU A 42 -1.36 1.00 9.56
CA GLU A 42 -1.87 2.22 10.17
C GLU A 42 -0.78 3.27 10.31
N VAL A 43 -1.13 4.54 10.06
CA VAL A 43 -0.26 5.72 10.22
C VAL A 43 -1.01 6.86 10.91
N ALA A 44 -0.28 7.77 11.57
CA ALA A 44 -0.85 9.00 12.08
C ALA A 44 -0.64 10.15 11.08
N PHE A 45 -1.67 10.96 10.87
CA PHE A 45 -1.60 12.20 10.08
C PHE A 45 -1.22 13.38 10.99
N SER A 46 -0.09 13.29 11.67
CA SER A 46 0.33 14.24 12.69
C SER A 46 1.48 15.15 12.27
N GLU A 47 2.02 15.01 11.05
CA GLU A 47 3.17 15.79 10.62
C GLU A 47 2.79 17.17 10.12
N GLY A 48 3.42 18.18 10.73
CA GLY A 48 3.34 19.59 10.34
C GLY A 48 1.94 20.22 10.44
N LEU A 49 1.81 21.47 10.02
CA LEU A 49 0.55 22.22 10.04
C LEU A 49 -0.50 21.70 9.04
N LYS A 50 -0.07 20.92 8.05
CA LYS A 50 -0.94 20.32 7.03
C LYS A 50 -1.47 18.94 7.42
N HIS A 51 -1.06 18.43 8.60
CA HIS A 51 -1.45 17.12 9.06
C HIS A 51 -1.26 16.04 8.00
N VAL A 52 -0.02 15.87 7.54
CA VAL A 52 0.33 14.85 6.56
C VAL A 52 0.82 13.58 7.24
N ALA A 53 0.73 12.46 6.54
CA ALA A 53 1.41 11.23 6.86
C ALA A 53 2.35 10.82 5.73
N ARG A 54 3.44 10.13 6.10
CA ARG A 54 4.42 9.60 5.14
C ARG A 54 4.56 8.10 5.32
N TRP A 55 4.48 7.37 4.23
CA TRP A 55 4.74 5.94 4.23
C TRP A 55 5.17 5.46 2.84
N ASP A 56 6.02 4.49 2.79
CA ASP A 56 6.49 3.83 1.56
C ASP A 56 6.75 4.80 0.38
N GLY A 57 7.44 5.92 0.67
CA GLY A 57 7.88 6.91 -0.31
C GLY A 57 6.85 8.00 -0.66
N VAL A 58 5.62 7.93 -0.21
CA VAL A 58 4.60 8.94 -0.48
C VAL A 58 4.33 9.86 0.70
N THR A 59 3.80 11.04 0.42
CA THR A 59 3.24 11.97 1.41
C THR A 59 1.79 12.25 1.05
N ARG A 60 0.87 12.06 1.99
CA ARG A 60 -0.57 12.26 1.77
C ARG A 60 -1.18 13.12 2.87
N THR A 61 -2.24 13.82 2.52
CA THR A 61 -3.16 14.47 3.45
C THR A 61 -4.34 13.55 3.72
N PRO A 62 -4.99 13.66 4.90
CA PRO A 62 -6.17 12.85 5.18
C PRO A 62 -7.35 13.26 4.28
N SER A 63 -8.14 12.29 3.87
CA SER A 63 -9.40 12.51 3.17
C SER A 63 -10.52 12.84 4.16
N LEU A 64 -11.50 13.61 3.73
CA LEU A 64 -12.72 13.90 4.49
C LEU A 64 -13.89 13.10 3.93
N GLN A 65 -14.80 12.66 4.81
CA GLN A 65 -16.03 11.98 4.43
C GLN A 65 -17.19 12.47 5.27
N GLY A 66 -18.19 13.03 4.60
CA GLY A 66 -19.37 13.60 5.24
C GLY A 66 -19.70 15.00 4.70
N PRO A 67 -20.73 15.67 5.24
CA PRO A 67 -21.21 16.95 4.71
C PRO A 67 -20.42 18.18 5.20
N GLY A 68 -19.50 18.01 6.16
CA GLY A 68 -18.69 19.10 6.70
C GLY A 68 -17.51 19.45 5.81
N GLU A 69 -17.14 20.74 5.79
CA GLU A 69 -16.03 21.25 4.97
C GLU A 69 -14.67 21.25 5.71
N GLY A 70 -14.64 20.79 6.94
CA GLY A 70 -13.41 20.83 7.74
C GLY A 70 -13.37 19.80 8.85
N VAL A 71 -12.21 19.73 9.49
CA VAL A 71 -11.95 18.86 10.64
C VAL A 71 -12.19 19.65 11.92
N SER A 72 -12.83 19.03 12.90
CA SER A 72 -13.03 19.62 14.23
C SER A 72 -11.69 20.03 14.86
N SER A 73 -11.67 21.15 15.58
CA SER A 73 -10.50 21.57 16.37
C SER A 73 -10.16 20.61 17.52
N GLU A 74 -11.11 19.75 17.90
CA GLU A 74 -10.94 18.71 18.93
C GLU A 74 -10.45 17.37 18.35
N PHE A 75 -10.20 17.28 17.04
CA PHE A 75 -9.75 16.05 16.40
C PHE A 75 -8.35 15.68 16.88
N ASP A 76 -8.19 14.45 17.35
CA ASP A 76 -6.88 13.93 17.77
C ASP A 76 -6.09 13.42 16.55
N TRP A 77 -5.14 14.22 16.10
CA TRP A 77 -4.27 13.91 14.96
C TRP A 77 -3.26 12.79 15.23
N ASN A 78 -3.16 12.30 16.48
CA ASN A 78 -2.33 11.12 16.79
C ASN A 78 -3.09 9.80 16.64
N MET A 79 -4.40 9.85 16.37
CA MET A 79 -5.14 8.65 16.02
C MET A 79 -4.58 8.03 14.74
N LEU A 80 -4.59 6.71 14.68
CA LEU A 80 -4.12 5.96 13.55
C LEU A 80 -5.23 5.81 12.50
N ALA A 81 -4.86 6.00 11.24
CA ALA A 81 -5.70 5.77 10.07
C ALA A 81 -5.11 4.65 9.23
N ALA A 82 -5.97 3.82 8.67
CA ALA A 82 -5.56 2.76 7.77
C ALA A 82 -5.14 3.34 6.41
N VAL A 83 -4.00 2.85 5.91
CA VAL A 83 -3.42 3.17 4.62
C VAL A 83 -3.03 1.91 3.87
N VAL A 84 -2.88 2.00 2.57
CA VAL A 84 -2.52 0.85 1.73
C VAL A 84 -1.32 1.15 0.85
N SER A 85 -0.46 0.16 0.69
CA SER A 85 0.67 0.15 -0.22
C SER A 85 0.61 -1.02 -1.18
N LEU A 86 1.17 -0.83 -2.37
CA LEU A 86 1.50 -1.92 -3.28
C LEU A 86 2.86 -2.49 -2.87
N GLN A 87 2.91 -3.77 -2.60
CA GLN A 87 4.15 -4.52 -2.49
C GLN A 87 4.36 -5.35 -3.76
N VAL A 88 5.56 -5.28 -4.32
CA VAL A 88 5.99 -6.09 -5.47
C VAL A 88 7.14 -6.96 -5.02
N THR A 89 7.09 -8.25 -5.34
CA THR A 89 8.21 -9.17 -5.11
C THR A 89 8.47 -9.96 -6.38
N ILE A 90 9.71 -9.98 -6.84
CA ILE A 90 10.18 -10.75 -7.99
C ILE A 90 10.97 -11.94 -7.47
N TYR A 91 10.61 -13.13 -7.92
CA TYR A 91 11.28 -14.38 -7.59
C TYR A 91 11.91 -14.98 -8.83
N ASP A 92 13.08 -15.62 -8.69
CA ASP A 92 13.64 -16.49 -9.72
C ASP A 92 12.87 -17.83 -9.82
N MET A 93 13.32 -18.68 -10.72
CA MET A 93 12.70 -20.00 -10.93
C MET A 93 12.92 -20.96 -9.74
N ASP A 94 13.87 -20.69 -8.85
CA ASP A 94 14.10 -21.40 -7.61
C ASP A 94 13.31 -20.83 -6.43
N LEU A 95 12.43 -19.84 -6.70
CA LEU A 95 11.61 -19.12 -5.73
C LEU A 95 12.43 -18.32 -4.72
N LYS A 96 13.64 -17.91 -5.09
CA LYS A 96 14.42 -16.94 -4.31
C LYS A 96 13.97 -15.53 -4.67
N PRO A 97 13.77 -14.65 -3.70
CA PRO A 97 13.45 -13.26 -3.98
C PRO A 97 14.66 -12.56 -4.61
N LEU A 98 14.47 -12.04 -5.82
CA LEU A 98 15.44 -11.21 -6.54
C LEU A 98 15.26 -9.74 -6.23
N PHE A 99 14.02 -9.33 -5.96
CA PHE A 99 13.66 -7.95 -5.68
C PHE A 99 12.41 -7.91 -4.81
N SER A 100 12.34 -6.90 -3.94
CA SER A 100 11.12 -6.54 -3.24
C SER A 100 11.08 -5.02 -3.11
N GLY A 101 10.01 -4.41 -3.60
CA GLY A 101 9.76 -2.98 -3.51
C GLY A 101 8.38 -2.70 -2.96
N ARG A 102 8.20 -1.50 -2.39
CA ARG A 102 6.92 -1.06 -1.86
C ARG A 102 6.68 0.40 -2.22
N GLY A 103 5.44 0.73 -2.56
CA GLY A 103 5.01 2.09 -2.85
C GLY A 103 3.66 2.40 -2.23
N GLY A 104 3.57 3.50 -1.50
CA GLY A 104 2.33 3.95 -0.87
C GLY A 104 1.30 4.34 -1.94
N LEU A 105 0.07 3.89 -1.76
CA LEU A 105 -1.02 4.20 -2.69
C LEU A 105 -1.91 5.31 -2.12
N ASP A 106 -2.77 4.95 -1.18
CA ASP A 106 -3.80 5.86 -0.68
C ASP A 106 -4.16 5.55 0.78
N ALA A 107 -4.81 6.49 1.47
CA ALA A 107 -5.47 6.21 2.74
C ALA A 107 -6.78 5.47 2.48
N THR A 108 -6.99 4.38 3.21
CA THR A 108 -8.24 3.62 3.15
C THR A 108 -9.26 4.11 4.16
N ASP A 109 -8.83 4.96 5.09
CA ASP A 109 -9.69 5.68 6.01
C ASP A 109 -9.79 7.16 5.67
N ALA A 110 -10.89 7.78 6.11
CA ALA A 110 -11.15 9.22 6.03
C ALA A 110 -11.66 9.75 7.37
N ILE A 111 -11.51 11.04 7.61
CA ILE A 111 -12.07 11.70 8.77
C ILE A 111 -13.57 11.90 8.56
N ASP A 112 -14.39 11.35 9.46
CA ASP A 112 -15.84 11.55 9.45
C ASP A 112 -16.18 12.94 9.98
N THR A 113 -16.62 13.83 9.08
CA THR A 113 -16.98 15.21 9.40
C THR A 113 -18.37 15.38 10.05
N ARG A 114 -19.13 14.28 10.20
CA ARG A 114 -20.43 14.29 10.89
C ARG A 114 -20.29 14.27 12.41
N SER A 115 -19.15 13.81 12.91
CA SER A 115 -18.88 13.76 14.33
C SER A 115 -18.27 15.08 14.81
N SER A 116 -18.78 15.63 15.93
CA SER A 116 -18.25 16.86 16.53
C SER A 116 -16.79 16.75 16.95
N LYS A 117 -16.33 15.55 17.33
CA LYS A 117 -14.92 15.28 17.70
C LYS A 117 -14.10 14.73 16.53
N GLY A 118 -14.78 14.27 15.46
CA GLY A 118 -14.15 13.57 14.38
C GLY A 118 -13.68 12.15 14.78
N ARG A 119 -13.59 11.27 13.82
CA ARG A 119 -12.98 9.93 13.94
C ARG A 119 -12.61 9.46 12.56
N TYR A 120 -11.72 8.50 12.45
CA TYR A 120 -11.49 7.80 11.20
C TYR A 120 -12.61 6.79 10.93
N VAL A 121 -13.02 6.72 9.68
CA VAL A 121 -13.99 5.75 9.16
C VAL A 121 -13.52 5.23 7.82
N ARG A 122 -13.85 3.99 7.51
CA ARG A 122 -13.50 3.38 6.22
C ARG A 122 -14.10 4.19 5.07
N ARG A 123 -13.27 4.54 4.10
CA ARG A 123 -13.71 5.23 2.87
C ARG A 123 -14.58 4.29 2.04
N ARG A 124 -15.60 4.87 1.40
CA ARG A 124 -16.43 4.14 0.45
C ARG A 124 -15.67 3.86 -0.85
N ASN A 125 -14.87 4.82 -1.24
CA ASN A 125 -14.14 4.83 -2.50
C ASN A 125 -12.65 4.91 -2.20
N ILE A 126 -11.93 3.82 -2.45
CA ILE A 126 -10.48 3.71 -2.27
C ILE A 126 -9.83 3.56 -3.64
N LEU A 127 -8.59 4.05 -3.77
CA LEU A 127 -7.78 3.94 -5.00
C LEU A 127 -8.40 4.62 -6.23
N GLU A 128 -9.28 5.61 -6.04
CA GLU A 128 -9.88 6.38 -7.15
C GLU A 128 -8.97 7.48 -7.69
N ASN A 129 -7.92 7.85 -6.95
CA ASN A 129 -6.96 8.83 -7.40
C ASN A 129 -5.87 8.16 -8.24
N ASP A 130 -6.04 8.20 -9.57
CA ASP A 130 -5.12 7.60 -10.52
C ASP A 130 -3.68 8.09 -10.34
N SER A 131 -3.48 9.37 -10.00
CA SER A 131 -2.13 9.93 -9.77
C SER A 131 -1.46 9.29 -8.56
N ASN A 132 -2.19 9.10 -7.47
CA ASN A 132 -1.67 8.43 -6.27
C ASN A 132 -1.34 6.97 -6.55
N VAL A 133 -2.22 6.28 -7.28
CA VAL A 133 -2.02 4.88 -7.67
C VAL A 133 -0.78 4.74 -8.56
N LEU A 134 -0.66 5.59 -9.57
CA LEU A 134 0.48 5.58 -10.48
C LEU A 134 1.80 5.88 -9.78
N GLU A 135 1.82 6.87 -8.88
CA GLU A 135 2.99 7.17 -8.05
C GLU A 135 3.41 5.96 -7.21
N GLY A 136 2.46 5.32 -6.52
CA GLY A 136 2.74 4.13 -5.72
C GLY A 136 3.24 2.94 -6.55
N ILE A 137 2.69 2.74 -7.75
CA ILE A 137 3.20 1.71 -8.67
C ILE A 137 4.64 2.00 -9.07
N ARG A 138 4.96 3.24 -9.46
CA ARG A 138 6.32 3.64 -9.83
C ARG A 138 7.31 3.42 -8.70
N LEU A 139 6.92 3.76 -7.47
CA LEU A 139 7.71 3.54 -6.27
C LEU A 139 7.96 2.05 -6.01
N ALA A 140 6.92 1.23 -6.10
CA ALA A 140 7.00 -0.21 -5.85
C ALA A 140 7.92 -0.92 -6.86
N PHE A 141 8.04 -0.40 -8.09
CA PHE A 141 8.89 -0.95 -9.15
C PHE A 141 10.22 -0.21 -9.33
N TYR A 142 10.56 0.76 -8.48
CA TYR A 142 11.86 1.41 -8.56
C TYR A 142 12.98 0.40 -8.22
N PRO A 143 14.09 0.31 -8.99
CA PRO A 143 14.55 1.21 -10.06
C PRO A 143 14.15 0.78 -11.49
N PHE A 144 13.29 -0.20 -11.68
CA PHE A 144 12.95 -0.71 -13.01
C PHE A 144 12.12 0.28 -13.84
N ILE A 145 11.28 1.06 -13.17
CA ILE A 145 10.55 2.17 -13.79
C ILE A 145 11.28 3.46 -13.41
N LYS A 146 11.88 4.12 -14.40
CA LYS A 146 12.48 5.45 -14.19
C LYS A 146 11.36 6.46 -13.96
N THR A 147 11.53 7.27 -12.94
CA THR A 147 10.67 8.42 -12.68
C THR A 147 11.48 9.67 -12.97
N ASP A 148 11.16 10.38 -14.05
CA ASP A 148 11.91 11.56 -14.48
C ASP A 148 11.86 12.71 -13.45
N ASP A 149 10.89 12.67 -12.52
CA ASP A 149 10.64 13.70 -11.51
C ASP A 149 10.87 13.20 -10.06
N TRP A 150 11.75 12.24 -9.83
CA TRP A 150 12.01 11.76 -8.49
C TRP A 150 12.76 12.81 -7.65
N PRO A 151 12.24 13.22 -6.46
CA PRO A 151 12.98 14.08 -5.55
C PRO A 151 14.15 13.29 -4.94
N GLY A 152 15.29 13.33 -5.58
CA GLY A 152 16.50 12.59 -5.22
C GLY A 152 17.31 12.09 -6.40
N ASN A 153 16.87 12.35 -7.60
CA ASN A 153 17.74 12.20 -8.77
C ASN A 153 18.74 13.37 -8.79
N PRO A 154 20.07 13.12 -8.70
CA PRO A 154 21.09 14.17 -8.75
C PRO A 154 21.10 14.88 -10.11
#